data_f9df823373acf8b126bf5b24c5e69a27
#
_entry.id   f9df823373acf8b126bf5b24c5e69a27
#
_cell.length_a   1.000
_cell.length_b   1.000
_cell.length_c   1.000
_cell.angle_alpha   90.00
_cell.angle_beta   90.00
_cell.angle_gamma   90.00
#
_symmetry.space_group_name_H-M   'P 1'
#
loop_
_entity.id
_entity.type
_entity.pdbx_description
1 polymer ?
#
loop_
_entity_poly.entity_id
_entity_poly.type
_entity_poly.pdbx_seq_one_letter_code
_entity_poly.pdbx_strand_id
1 'polypeptide(L)'
;MLDRFTGLQVFVRVAALGSLSGAARALGMSQSMATKHMAALEGRLGVRLLHRSTRRITLTEAGQRYLESAERILEELDRSDAAAAAERIEVTGTLRVSAPVSFATRILAPVLPAFQALHPALRVELGLNDRVVNLIDEGWDVAIRIGRLREGGLTARRLAPCRVAVAASPAYLSAHGTPRRVADLGAHNCLSYTLASSSTPDEWSFGPGGAVKVPVAGNLRANNGDALVAAAVAGQGIISQPTFILCDDLRAGRLVALDLDHPPTELDGVFAVWPGDRRPPARLRAFLDWAADRFGPVPPWDPNLADAAATPRTD
;
A
#
# COMPACT_ATOMS: atom_id res chain seq x y z
N MET A 1 -18.85 24.05 -25.50
CA MET A 1 -18.99 24.02 -24.04
C MET A 1 -17.81 23.23 -23.49
N LEU A 2 -17.04 23.77 -22.53
CA LEU A 2 -15.92 23.03 -21.94
C LEU A 2 -16.47 21.86 -21.12
N ASP A 3 -15.99 20.66 -21.43
CA ASP A 3 -16.46 19.41 -20.80
C ASP A 3 -16.05 19.36 -19.33
N ARG A 4 -17.03 18.96 -18.48
CA ARG A 4 -16.87 18.87 -17.02
C ARG A 4 -15.83 17.81 -16.63
N PHE A 5 -15.83 16.71 -17.35
CA PHE A 5 -14.97 15.58 -17.08
C PHE A 5 -13.50 15.89 -17.33
N THR A 6 -13.20 16.50 -18.49
CA THR A 6 -11.86 17.00 -18.78
C THR A 6 -11.39 18.02 -17.75
N GLY A 7 -12.30 18.84 -17.20
CA GLY A 7 -12.00 19.77 -16.10
C GLY A 7 -11.54 19.04 -14.83
N LEU A 8 -12.18 17.91 -14.46
CA LEU A 8 -11.78 17.06 -13.33
C LEU A 8 -10.42 16.42 -13.57
N GLN A 9 -10.20 15.87 -14.78
CA GLN A 9 -8.91 15.26 -15.14
C GLN A 9 -7.76 16.27 -15.07
N VAL A 10 -7.96 17.48 -15.60
CA VAL A 10 -6.96 18.54 -15.51
C VAL A 10 -6.68 18.90 -14.06
N PHE A 11 -7.70 19.04 -13.22
CA PHE A 11 -7.55 19.39 -11.81
C PHE A 11 -6.72 18.34 -11.06
N VAL A 12 -7.07 17.05 -11.16
CA VAL A 12 -6.34 15.94 -10.52
C VAL A 12 -4.89 15.88 -10.99
N ARG A 13 -4.65 16.05 -12.29
CA ARG A 13 -3.28 16.07 -12.83
C ARG A 13 -2.47 17.28 -12.38
N VAL A 14 -3.10 18.46 -12.24
CA VAL A 14 -2.43 19.65 -11.70
C VAL A 14 -2.12 19.45 -10.22
N ALA A 15 -3.00 18.86 -9.45
CA ALA A 15 -2.77 18.53 -8.04
C ALA A 15 -1.56 17.60 -7.88
N ALA A 16 -1.49 16.54 -8.69
CA ALA A 16 -0.41 15.56 -8.65
C ALA A 16 0.96 16.10 -9.11
N LEU A 17 0.97 16.95 -10.15
CA LEU A 17 2.21 17.42 -10.78
C LEU A 17 2.65 18.82 -10.32
N GLY A 18 1.81 19.55 -9.57
CA GLY A 18 2.08 20.93 -9.14
C GLY A 18 2.24 21.92 -10.30
N SER A 19 1.82 21.56 -11.53
CA SER A 19 2.10 22.31 -12.74
C SER A 19 1.00 22.18 -13.80
N LEU A 20 0.45 23.32 -14.25
CA LEU A 20 -0.50 23.35 -15.39
C LEU A 20 0.11 22.89 -16.70
N SER A 21 1.36 23.25 -16.95
CA SER A 21 2.06 22.81 -18.18
C SER A 21 2.39 21.32 -18.15
N GLY A 22 2.73 20.78 -16.98
CA GLY A 22 2.92 19.34 -16.76
C GLY A 22 1.64 18.56 -16.99
N ALA A 23 0.53 19.00 -16.38
CA ALA A 23 -0.79 18.40 -16.56
C ALA A 23 -1.28 18.45 -18.00
N ALA A 24 -1.08 19.58 -18.69
CA ALA A 24 -1.45 19.74 -20.10
C ALA A 24 -0.71 18.72 -20.99
N ARG A 25 0.60 18.57 -20.81
CA ARG A 25 1.39 17.56 -21.55
C ARG A 25 0.92 16.14 -21.26
N ALA A 26 0.68 15.81 -19.99
CA ALA A 26 0.22 14.49 -19.60
C ALA A 26 -1.16 14.13 -20.19
N LEU A 27 -2.00 15.14 -20.47
CA LEU A 27 -3.35 14.97 -21.03
C LEU A 27 -3.40 15.24 -22.55
N GLY A 28 -2.25 15.44 -23.22
CA GLY A 28 -2.19 15.65 -24.66
C GLY A 28 -2.85 16.95 -25.13
N MET A 29 -2.91 18.01 -24.29
CA MET A 29 -3.54 19.28 -24.62
C MET A 29 -2.59 20.47 -24.48
N SER A 30 -2.99 21.63 -25.02
CA SER A 30 -2.24 22.87 -24.81
C SER A 30 -2.42 23.41 -23.39
N GLN A 31 -1.40 24.12 -22.87
CA GLN A 31 -1.49 24.75 -21.54
C GLN A 31 -2.65 25.77 -21.46
N SER A 32 -2.97 26.46 -22.54
CA SER A 32 -4.10 27.40 -22.62
C SER A 32 -5.44 26.66 -22.46
N MET A 33 -5.58 25.45 -23.02
CA MET A 33 -6.77 24.61 -22.84
C MET A 33 -6.89 24.12 -21.39
N ALA A 34 -5.81 23.61 -20.81
CA ALA A 34 -5.80 23.20 -19.40
C ALA A 34 -6.19 24.37 -18.47
N THR A 35 -5.69 25.58 -18.73
CA THR A 35 -6.06 26.78 -18.00
C THR A 35 -7.55 27.12 -18.12
N LYS A 36 -8.12 27.00 -19.33
CA LYS A 36 -9.55 27.24 -19.58
C LYS A 36 -10.42 26.20 -18.86
N HIS A 37 -10.05 24.92 -18.88
CA HIS A 37 -10.76 23.85 -18.16
C HIS A 37 -10.74 24.07 -16.65
N MET A 38 -9.60 24.48 -16.09
CA MET A 38 -9.51 24.84 -14.67
C MET A 38 -10.38 26.04 -14.29
N ALA A 39 -10.34 27.12 -15.10
CA ALA A 39 -11.16 28.30 -14.86
C ALA A 39 -12.67 27.98 -14.94
N ALA A 40 -13.08 27.15 -15.91
CA ALA A 40 -14.45 26.70 -16.04
C ALA A 40 -14.91 25.82 -14.86
N LEU A 41 -14.03 24.96 -14.34
CA LEU A 41 -14.28 24.14 -13.16
C LEU A 41 -14.48 25.01 -11.91
N GLU A 42 -13.53 25.89 -11.61
CA GLU A 42 -13.58 26.83 -10.47
C GLU A 42 -14.78 27.78 -10.58
N GLY A 43 -15.06 28.31 -11.77
CA GLY A 43 -16.20 29.18 -12.03
C GLY A 43 -17.54 28.51 -11.78
N ARG A 44 -17.68 27.24 -12.14
CA ARG A 44 -18.90 26.45 -11.88
C ARG A 44 -19.09 26.10 -10.40
N LEU A 45 -18.00 25.87 -9.68
CA LEU A 45 -18.03 25.55 -8.26
C LEU A 45 -18.16 26.81 -7.39
N GLY A 46 -17.91 27.97 -7.95
CA GLY A 46 -17.92 29.25 -7.23
C GLY A 46 -16.77 29.43 -6.23
N VAL A 47 -15.79 28.52 -6.26
CA VAL A 47 -14.64 28.54 -5.33
C VAL A 47 -13.33 28.26 -6.06
N ARG A 48 -12.24 28.82 -5.55
CA ARG A 48 -10.89 28.51 -6.02
C ARG A 48 -10.42 27.19 -5.44
N LEU A 49 -9.90 26.31 -6.31
CA LEU A 49 -9.32 25.03 -5.91
C LEU A 49 -7.79 25.09 -5.84
N LEU A 50 -7.17 26.05 -6.53
CA LEU A 50 -5.73 26.21 -6.63
C LEU A 50 -5.29 27.60 -6.17
N HIS A 51 -4.24 27.64 -5.36
CA HIS A 51 -3.43 28.84 -5.17
C HIS A 51 -2.40 28.92 -6.30
N ARG A 52 -2.45 30.01 -7.07
CA ARG A 52 -1.50 30.25 -8.16
C ARG A 52 -0.48 31.27 -7.70
N SER A 53 0.74 30.86 -7.46
CA SER A 53 1.88 31.76 -7.37
C SER A 53 2.75 31.62 -8.62
N THR A 54 3.60 32.60 -8.90
CA THR A 54 4.52 32.57 -10.04
C THR A 54 5.56 31.45 -9.95
N ARG A 55 5.70 30.79 -8.77
CA ARG A 55 6.70 29.77 -8.51
C ARG A 55 6.13 28.39 -8.23
N ARG A 56 4.87 28.27 -7.77
CA ARG A 56 4.28 26.99 -7.40
C ARG A 56 2.75 27.04 -7.43
N ILE A 57 2.13 25.92 -7.83
CA ILE A 57 0.69 25.71 -7.69
C ILE A 57 0.49 24.79 -6.48
N THR A 58 -0.39 25.21 -5.57
CA THR A 58 -0.79 24.42 -4.39
C THR A 58 -2.31 24.38 -4.28
N LEU A 59 -2.83 23.36 -3.60
CA LEU A 59 -4.26 23.24 -3.37
C LEU A 59 -4.74 24.25 -2.29
N THR A 60 -5.95 24.75 -2.47
CA THR A 60 -6.70 25.39 -1.39
C THR A 60 -7.29 24.32 -0.48
N GLU A 61 -7.84 24.71 0.69
CA GLU A 61 -8.57 23.78 1.55
C GLU A 61 -9.79 23.18 0.83
N ALA A 62 -10.51 23.97 0.05
CA ALA A 62 -11.59 23.51 -0.82
C ALA A 62 -11.07 22.56 -1.91
N GLY A 63 -9.88 22.85 -2.47
CA GLY A 63 -9.21 22.00 -3.44
C GLY A 63 -8.83 20.63 -2.85
N GLN A 64 -8.36 20.59 -1.63
CA GLN A 64 -7.96 19.36 -0.96
C GLN A 64 -9.16 18.42 -0.73
N ARG A 65 -10.28 18.96 -0.20
CA ARG A 65 -11.53 18.20 -0.06
C ARG A 65 -12.12 17.75 -1.40
N TYR A 66 -12.03 18.61 -2.41
CA TYR A 66 -12.55 18.30 -3.74
C TYR A 66 -11.70 17.26 -4.49
N LEU A 67 -10.39 17.20 -4.21
CA LEU A 67 -9.47 16.24 -4.84
C LEU A 67 -9.88 14.79 -4.57
N GLU A 68 -10.12 14.46 -3.30
CA GLU A 68 -10.56 13.10 -2.90
C GLU A 68 -11.84 12.67 -3.62
N SER A 69 -12.79 13.62 -3.78
CA SER A 69 -14.04 13.35 -4.49
C SER A 69 -13.83 13.25 -6.00
N ALA A 70 -12.95 14.06 -6.57
CA ALA A 70 -12.64 14.06 -8.00
C ALA A 70 -11.92 12.77 -8.42
N GLU A 71 -10.96 12.31 -7.63
CA GLU A 71 -10.26 11.03 -7.86
C GLU A 71 -11.23 9.86 -7.83
N ARG A 72 -12.11 9.79 -6.82
CA ARG A 72 -13.13 8.73 -6.72
C ARG A 72 -14.10 8.71 -7.90
N ILE A 73 -14.53 9.89 -8.40
CA ILE A 73 -15.43 9.99 -9.57
C ILE A 73 -14.72 9.52 -10.84
N LEU A 74 -13.46 9.89 -11.02
CA LEU A 74 -12.67 9.45 -12.17
C LEU A 74 -12.44 7.95 -12.15
N GLU A 75 -12.11 7.38 -10.98
CA GLU A 75 -11.98 5.94 -10.80
C GLU A 75 -13.29 5.19 -11.08
N GLU A 76 -14.44 5.70 -10.62
CA GLU A 76 -15.75 5.08 -10.84
C GLU A 76 -16.15 5.09 -12.32
N LEU A 77 -15.84 6.18 -13.03
CA LEU A 77 -16.08 6.24 -14.46
C LEU A 77 -15.17 5.27 -15.22
N ASP A 78 -13.88 5.21 -14.86
CA ASP A 78 -12.95 4.24 -15.45
C ASP A 78 -13.40 2.80 -15.19
N ARG A 79 -13.98 2.51 -14.02
CA ARG A 79 -14.62 1.21 -13.71
C ARG A 79 -15.83 0.94 -14.58
N SER A 80 -16.72 1.92 -14.75
CA SER A 80 -17.92 1.79 -15.58
C SER A 80 -17.58 1.58 -17.05
N ASP A 81 -16.62 2.33 -17.57
CA ASP A 81 -16.11 2.15 -18.93
C ASP A 81 -15.43 0.78 -19.11
N ALA A 82 -14.70 0.33 -18.09
CA ALA A 82 -14.08 -0.99 -18.06
C ALA A 82 -15.13 -2.11 -18.02
N ALA A 83 -16.19 -1.96 -17.22
CA ALA A 83 -17.30 -2.92 -17.17
C ALA A 83 -18.04 -3.00 -18.51
N ALA A 84 -18.35 -1.87 -19.12
CA ALA A 84 -18.99 -1.84 -20.43
C ALA A 84 -18.08 -2.41 -21.55
N ALA A 85 -16.77 -2.27 -21.42
CA ALA A 85 -15.79 -2.87 -22.35
C ALA A 85 -15.56 -4.36 -22.06
N ALA A 86 -15.72 -4.80 -20.80
CA ALA A 86 -15.52 -6.19 -20.37
C ALA A 86 -16.58 -7.15 -20.94
N GLU A 87 -17.80 -6.66 -21.24
CA GLU A 87 -18.81 -7.47 -21.97
C GLU A 87 -18.35 -7.92 -23.37
N ARG A 88 -17.23 -7.38 -23.89
CA ARG A 88 -16.74 -7.67 -25.24
C ARG A 88 -15.31 -8.18 -25.33
N ILE A 89 -14.54 -8.19 -24.24
CA ILE A 89 -13.12 -8.61 -24.28
C ILE A 89 -12.91 -9.75 -23.31
N GLU A 90 -12.79 -10.95 -23.83
CA GLU A 90 -12.35 -12.12 -23.07
C GLU A 90 -10.99 -11.84 -22.43
N VAL A 91 -10.91 -12.00 -21.10
CA VAL A 91 -9.67 -11.78 -20.34
C VAL A 91 -8.81 -13.03 -20.49
N THR A 92 -7.86 -12.98 -21.42
CA THR A 92 -7.04 -14.12 -21.84
C THR A 92 -5.55 -13.82 -21.75
N GLY A 93 -4.73 -14.84 -21.96
CA GLY A 93 -3.28 -14.74 -22.02
C GLY A 93 -2.60 -14.97 -20.67
N THR A 94 -1.43 -14.39 -20.46
CA THR A 94 -0.66 -14.53 -19.20
C THR A 94 -0.55 -13.17 -18.52
N LEU A 95 -0.94 -13.13 -17.24
CA LEU A 95 -0.70 -12.00 -16.34
C LEU A 95 0.51 -12.32 -15.46
N ARG A 96 1.57 -11.52 -15.59
CA ARG A 96 2.81 -11.67 -14.83
C ARG A 96 2.82 -10.71 -13.66
N VAL A 97 2.78 -11.26 -12.43
CA VAL A 97 2.69 -10.52 -11.17
C VAL A 97 3.94 -10.75 -10.34
N SER A 98 4.69 -9.69 -10.02
CA SER A 98 5.75 -9.76 -9.03
C SER A 98 5.20 -9.34 -7.66
N ALA A 99 5.58 -10.04 -6.59
CA ALA A 99 5.13 -9.72 -5.24
C ALA A 99 6.18 -10.10 -4.18
N PRO A 100 6.18 -9.43 -3.01
CA PRO A 100 6.99 -9.86 -1.87
C PRO A 100 6.64 -11.28 -1.46
N VAL A 101 7.65 -12.07 -1.09
CA VAL A 101 7.51 -13.52 -0.82
C VAL A 101 6.40 -13.80 0.18
N SER A 102 6.45 -13.18 1.36
CA SER A 102 5.47 -13.38 2.42
C SER A 102 4.05 -12.99 2.00
N PHE A 103 3.89 -11.86 1.31
CA PHE A 103 2.58 -11.41 0.83
C PHE A 103 2.02 -12.33 -0.25
N ALA A 104 2.86 -12.73 -1.20
CA ALA A 104 2.46 -13.66 -2.26
C ALA A 104 2.01 -15.01 -1.69
N THR A 105 2.78 -15.57 -0.76
CA THR A 105 2.52 -16.91 -0.21
C THR A 105 1.32 -16.92 0.74
N ARG A 106 1.23 -15.93 1.64
CA ARG A 106 0.21 -15.92 2.70
C ARG A 106 -1.12 -15.33 2.26
N ILE A 107 -1.09 -14.31 1.38
CA ILE A 107 -2.26 -13.50 1.05
C ILE A 107 -2.71 -13.69 -0.40
N LEU A 108 -1.80 -13.54 -1.37
CA LEU A 108 -2.21 -13.51 -2.78
C LEU A 108 -2.50 -14.90 -3.31
N ALA A 109 -1.59 -15.86 -3.18
CA ALA A 109 -1.74 -17.19 -3.74
C ALA A 109 -2.99 -17.93 -3.24
N PRO A 110 -3.37 -17.89 -1.94
CA PRO A 110 -4.58 -18.53 -1.46
C PRO A 110 -5.89 -17.99 -2.07
N VAL A 111 -5.90 -16.74 -2.53
CA VAL A 111 -7.11 -16.12 -3.11
C VAL A 111 -7.14 -16.15 -4.64
N LEU A 112 -6.02 -16.42 -5.31
CA LEU A 112 -5.94 -16.52 -6.77
C LEU A 112 -6.91 -17.53 -7.41
N PRO A 113 -7.22 -18.69 -6.80
CA PRO A 113 -8.21 -19.61 -7.38
C PRO A 113 -9.57 -18.95 -7.65
N ALA A 114 -10.00 -18.03 -6.78
CA ALA A 114 -11.25 -17.30 -6.98
C ALA A 114 -11.16 -16.32 -8.18
N PHE A 115 -10.01 -15.67 -8.37
CA PHE A 115 -9.77 -14.82 -9.53
C PHE A 115 -9.73 -15.61 -10.84
N GLN A 116 -9.04 -16.76 -10.84
CA GLN A 116 -8.93 -17.60 -12.02
C GLN A 116 -10.26 -18.27 -12.39
N ALA A 117 -11.13 -18.55 -11.40
CA ALA A 117 -12.50 -19.04 -11.67
C ALA A 117 -13.34 -18.00 -12.44
N LEU A 118 -13.13 -16.70 -12.19
CA LEU A 118 -13.78 -15.63 -12.96
C LEU A 118 -13.16 -15.45 -14.36
N HIS A 119 -11.94 -15.90 -14.57
CA HIS A 119 -11.19 -15.72 -15.81
C HIS A 119 -10.46 -17.01 -16.23
N PRO A 120 -11.20 -18.08 -16.64
CA PRO A 120 -10.63 -19.40 -16.87
C PRO A 120 -9.62 -19.47 -18.03
N ALA A 121 -9.68 -18.52 -18.96
CA ALA A 121 -8.72 -18.42 -20.07
C ALA A 121 -7.46 -17.61 -19.72
N LEU A 122 -7.35 -17.10 -18.47
CA LEU A 122 -6.19 -16.35 -18.00
C LEU A 122 -5.22 -17.22 -17.23
N ARG A 123 -3.97 -17.20 -17.62
CA ARG A 123 -2.87 -17.77 -16.82
C ARG A 123 -2.26 -16.68 -15.93
N VAL A 124 -1.97 -16.99 -14.68
CA VAL A 124 -1.23 -16.12 -13.77
C VAL A 124 0.16 -16.70 -13.54
N GLU A 125 1.19 -15.89 -13.72
CA GLU A 125 2.58 -16.20 -13.41
C GLU A 125 3.02 -15.32 -12.24
N LEU A 126 3.40 -15.95 -11.10
CA LEU A 126 3.87 -15.24 -9.90
C LEU A 126 5.39 -15.29 -9.83
N GLY A 127 6.02 -14.12 -9.71
CA GLY A 127 7.41 -13.98 -9.32
C GLY A 127 7.51 -13.46 -7.88
N LEU A 128 8.15 -14.22 -7.02
CA LEU A 128 8.27 -13.92 -5.60
C LEU A 128 9.64 -13.32 -5.32
N ASN A 129 9.67 -12.04 -4.91
CA ASN A 129 10.92 -11.36 -4.63
C ASN A 129 10.73 -10.23 -3.62
N ASP A 130 11.50 -10.22 -2.54
CA ASP A 130 11.49 -9.16 -1.54
C ASP A 130 12.30 -7.91 -1.97
N ARG A 131 13.11 -8.03 -3.03
CA ARG A 131 13.80 -6.88 -3.64
C ARG A 131 12.91 -6.16 -4.63
N VAL A 132 13.17 -4.86 -4.80
CA VAL A 132 12.50 -4.07 -5.84
C VAL A 132 13.01 -4.50 -7.20
N VAL A 133 12.13 -5.12 -8.00
CA VAL A 133 12.39 -5.55 -9.38
C VAL A 133 12.15 -4.43 -10.38
N ASN A 134 12.85 -4.44 -11.51
CA ASN A 134 12.53 -3.57 -12.64
C ASN A 134 11.44 -4.23 -13.50
N LEU A 135 10.23 -3.66 -13.47
CA LEU A 135 9.07 -4.24 -14.15
C LEU A 135 9.25 -4.34 -15.67
N ILE A 136 9.87 -3.33 -16.28
CA ILE A 136 10.02 -3.26 -17.74
C ILE A 136 11.08 -4.26 -18.20
N ASP A 137 12.26 -4.24 -17.57
CA ASP A 137 13.38 -5.08 -17.97
C ASP A 137 13.11 -6.57 -17.74
N GLU A 138 12.36 -6.89 -16.67
CA GLU A 138 12.02 -8.26 -16.31
C GLU A 138 10.68 -8.72 -16.90
N GLY A 139 9.95 -7.83 -17.58
CA GLY A 139 8.70 -8.14 -18.28
C GLY A 139 7.52 -8.45 -17.37
N TRP A 140 7.44 -7.84 -16.19
CA TRP A 140 6.28 -7.95 -15.30
C TRP A 140 5.17 -6.99 -15.73
N ASP A 141 3.91 -7.47 -15.75
CA ASP A 141 2.75 -6.61 -16.02
C ASP A 141 2.43 -5.71 -14.82
N VAL A 142 2.66 -6.22 -13.60
CA VAL A 142 2.36 -5.53 -12.34
C VAL A 142 3.27 -6.05 -11.22
N ALA A 143 3.60 -5.18 -10.26
CA ALA A 143 4.15 -5.62 -8.99
C ALA A 143 3.29 -5.17 -7.81
N ILE A 144 3.19 -6.05 -6.81
CA ILE A 144 2.71 -5.67 -5.48
C ILE A 144 3.90 -5.09 -4.71
N ARG A 145 3.70 -3.92 -4.12
CA ARG A 145 4.70 -3.25 -3.28
C ARG A 145 4.09 -2.85 -1.95
N ILE A 146 4.86 -2.94 -0.90
CA ILE A 146 4.43 -2.68 0.47
C ILE A 146 5.32 -1.60 1.07
N GLY A 147 4.69 -0.63 1.74
CA GLY A 147 5.37 0.52 2.32
C GLY A 147 5.46 1.70 1.36
N ARG A 148 6.49 2.53 1.53
CA ARG A 148 6.63 3.77 0.79
C ARG A 148 7.03 3.54 -0.65
N LEU A 149 6.25 4.09 -1.55
CA LEU A 149 6.60 4.09 -2.97
C LEU A 149 7.68 5.14 -3.24
N ARG A 150 8.72 4.77 -3.98
CA ARG A 150 9.71 5.73 -4.49
C ARG A 150 9.15 6.42 -5.73
N GLU A 151 9.50 7.67 -5.93
CA GLU A 151 9.21 8.39 -7.16
C GLU A 151 9.83 7.67 -8.37
N GLY A 152 9.04 7.46 -9.41
CA GLY A 152 9.46 6.81 -10.63
C GLY A 152 8.27 6.75 -11.61
N GLY A 153 8.51 6.60 -12.91
CA GLY A 153 7.50 6.62 -13.98
C GLY A 153 6.46 5.49 -13.95
N LEU A 154 6.19 4.90 -12.78
CA LEU A 154 5.18 3.87 -12.59
C LEU A 154 3.85 4.49 -12.15
N THR A 155 2.76 3.90 -12.60
CA THR A 155 1.43 4.16 -12.04
C THR A 155 1.24 3.26 -10.83
N ALA A 156 0.57 3.78 -9.80
CA ALA A 156 0.29 3.05 -8.57
C ALA A 156 -1.18 3.14 -8.20
N ARG A 157 -1.71 2.04 -7.65
CA ARG A 157 -3.03 1.99 -7.01
C ARG A 157 -2.87 1.36 -5.63
N ARG A 158 -3.39 2.05 -4.61
CA ARG A 158 -3.45 1.49 -3.27
C ARG A 158 -4.51 0.40 -3.23
N LEU A 159 -4.14 -0.79 -2.74
CA LEU A 159 -5.02 -1.94 -2.61
C LEU A 159 -5.55 -2.09 -1.18
N ALA A 160 -4.70 -1.80 -0.18
CA ALA A 160 -5.06 -1.95 1.23
C ALA A 160 -4.17 -1.07 2.13
N PRO A 161 -4.62 -0.75 3.36
CA PRO A 161 -3.73 -0.30 4.43
C PRO A 161 -2.76 -1.41 4.83
N CYS A 162 -1.65 -1.05 5.49
CA CYS A 162 -0.67 -2.02 5.97
C CYS A 162 -0.23 -1.66 7.39
N ARG A 163 -0.88 -2.28 8.36
CA ARG A 163 -0.55 -2.11 9.79
C ARG A 163 0.69 -2.91 10.15
N VAL A 164 1.36 -2.45 11.19
CA VAL A 164 2.53 -3.09 11.80
C VAL A 164 2.20 -3.42 13.24
N ALA A 165 2.69 -4.55 13.72
CA ALA A 165 2.66 -4.87 15.14
C ALA A 165 4.04 -5.31 15.64
N VAL A 166 4.32 -5.01 16.88
CA VAL A 166 5.48 -5.55 17.61
C VAL A 166 5.01 -6.79 18.35
N ALA A 167 5.71 -7.91 18.19
CA ALA A 167 5.27 -9.18 18.76
C ALA A 167 6.45 -10.05 19.21
N ALA A 168 6.18 -10.93 20.17
CA ALA A 168 7.11 -11.96 20.62
C ALA A 168 6.33 -13.21 21.07
N SER A 169 7.00 -14.35 21.20
CA SER A 169 6.37 -15.55 21.76
C SER A 169 6.15 -15.44 23.26
N PRO A 170 5.10 -16.10 23.81
CA PRO A 170 4.88 -16.18 25.26
C PRO A 170 6.11 -16.70 26.02
N ALA A 171 6.83 -17.65 25.43
CA ALA A 171 8.04 -18.23 26.03
C ALA A 171 9.16 -17.17 26.18
N TYR A 172 9.38 -16.35 25.15
CA TYR A 172 10.35 -15.27 25.23
C TYR A 172 9.98 -14.25 26.31
N LEU A 173 8.70 -13.83 26.33
CA LEU A 173 8.21 -12.83 27.28
C LEU A 173 8.26 -13.34 28.73
N SER A 174 8.00 -14.62 28.95
CA SER A 174 8.14 -15.25 30.27
C SER A 174 9.58 -15.26 30.79
N ALA A 175 10.55 -15.46 29.88
CA ALA A 175 11.96 -15.54 30.24
C ALA A 175 12.63 -14.16 30.41
N HIS A 176 12.20 -13.14 29.62
CA HIS A 176 12.89 -11.86 29.53
C HIS A 176 12.05 -10.66 30.00
N GLY A 177 10.81 -10.90 30.42
CA GLY A 177 9.86 -9.84 30.76
C GLY A 177 9.11 -9.29 29.54
N THR A 178 8.01 -8.58 29.79
CA THR A 178 7.17 -7.98 28.76
C THR A 178 7.42 -6.48 28.74
N PRO A 179 8.00 -5.92 27.65
CA PRO A 179 8.18 -4.48 27.54
C PRO A 179 6.83 -3.76 27.47
N ARG A 180 6.74 -2.61 28.12
CA ARG A 180 5.55 -1.76 28.15
C ARG A 180 5.79 -0.41 27.49
N ARG A 181 7.02 0.00 27.34
CA ARG A 181 7.42 1.24 26.71
C ARG A 181 8.35 0.93 25.54
N VAL A 182 8.30 1.76 24.52
CA VAL A 182 9.21 1.63 23.38
C VAL A 182 10.69 1.70 23.80
N ALA A 183 11.01 2.44 24.86
CA ALA A 183 12.36 2.52 25.42
C ALA A 183 12.84 1.19 26.02
N ASP A 184 11.94 0.33 26.49
CA ASP A 184 12.28 -0.96 27.07
C ASP A 184 12.85 -1.92 26.01
N LEU A 185 12.54 -1.70 24.71
CA LEU A 185 13.02 -2.53 23.61
C LEU A 185 14.55 -2.57 23.49
N GLY A 186 15.23 -1.53 23.96
CA GLY A 186 16.70 -1.48 23.98
C GLY A 186 17.35 -2.55 24.86
N ALA A 187 16.59 -3.13 25.83
CA ALA A 187 17.06 -4.23 26.69
C ALA A 187 16.68 -5.62 26.15
N HIS A 188 15.96 -5.70 25.03
CA HIS A 188 15.50 -6.95 24.44
C HIS A 188 16.26 -7.31 23.16
N ASN A 189 16.24 -8.61 22.83
CA ASN A 189 16.75 -9.11 21.56
C ASN A 189 15.74 -8.81 20.43
N CYS A 190 15.96 -7.75 19.67
CA CYS A 190 15.08 -7.27 18.60
C CYS A 190 15.59 -7.75 17.24
N LEU A 191 14.81 -8.61 16.57
CA LEU A 191 15.18 -9.23 15.31
C LEU A 191 14.84 -8.29 14.14
N SER A 192 15.82 -7.95 13.31
CA SER A 192 15.73 -6.84 12.35
C SER A 192 15.51 -7.27 10.92
N TYR A 193 14.58 -6.58 10.23
CA TYR A 193 14.34 -6.75 8.80
C TYR A 193 15.26 -5.84 7.98
N THR A 194 16.04 -6.41 7.05
CA THR A 194 17.12 -5.69 6.37
C THR A 194 16.71 -4.90 5.13
N LEU A 195 15.52 -5.12 4.58
CA LEU A 195 14.99 -4.39 3.42
C LEU A 195 13.98 -3.29 3.83
N ALA A 196 13.89 -2.95 5.11
CA ALA A 196 13.07 -1.84 5.56
C ALA A 196 13.48 -0.53 4.86
N SER A 197 12.49 0.29 4.52
CA SER A 197 12.72 1.60 3.89
C SER A 197 13.34 2.64 4.84
N SER A 198 13.44 2.33 6.14
CA SER A 198 14.14 3.14 7.13
C SER A 198 15.65 3.05 6.89
N SER A 199 16.32 4.16 7.09
CA SER A 199 17.75 4.34 6.82
C SER A 199 18.67 3.44 7.64
N THR A 200 18.16 2.82 8.72
CA THR A 200 18.93 1.90 9.57
C THR A 200 18.04 0.73 10.02
N PRO A 201 18.46 -0.53 9.78
CA PRO A 201 17.75 -1.72 10.26
C PRO A 201 17.65 -1.80 11.79
N ASP A 202 18.49 -1.08 12.49
CA ASP A 202 18.61 -1.08 13.95
C ASP A 202 17.88 0.10 14.61
N GLU A 203 16.94 0.72 13.90
CA GLU A 203 16.07 1.76 14.44
C GLU A 203 14.62 1.47 14.09
N TRP A 204 13.79 1.31 15.11
CA TRP A 204 12.35 1.17 14.92
C TRP A 204 11.63 2.49 15.18
N SER A 205 10.60 2.76 14.41
CA SER A 205 9.83 4.00 14.45
C SER A 205 8.44 3.77 15.01
N PHE A 206 8.00 4.68 15.89
CA PHE A 206 6.74 4.63 16.58
C PHE A 206 6.02 5.98 16.54
N GLY A 207 4.72 5.96 16.83
CA GLY A 207 3.88 7.14 16.87
C GLY A 207 3.55 7.69 15.47
N PRO A 208 2.74 8.76 15.43
CA PRO A 208 2.33 9.39 14.17
C PRO A 208 3.53 9.84 13.33
N GLY A 209 3.58 9.39 12.07
CA GLY A 209 4.66 9.73 11.16
C GLY A 209 6.05 9.25 11.54
N GLY A 210 6.18 8.33 12.52
CA GLY A 210 7.46 7.83 12.99
C GLY A 210 8.23 8.82 13.85
N ALA A 211 7.53 9.65 14.61
CA ALA A 211 8.13 10.72 15.42
C ALA A 211 9.04 10.21 16.54
N VAL A 212 8.76 9.02 17.06
CA VAL A 212 9.57 8.38 18.10
C VAL A 212 10.46 7.31 17.45
N LYS A 213 11.76 7.49 17.56
CA LYS A 213 12.76 6.57 17.01
C LYS A 213 13.49 5.87 18.15
N VAL A 214 13.56 4.56 18.09
CA VAL A 214 14.14 3.72 19.15
C VAL A 214 15.25 2.88 18.52
N PRO A 215 16.51 3.04 18.99
CA PRO A 215 17.57 2.14 18.60
C PRO A 215 17.30 0.76 19.21
N VAL A 216 17.43 -0.27 18.38
CA VAL A 216 17.23 -1.66 18.77
C VAL A 216 18.44 -2.48 18.39
N ALA A 217 18.69 -3.57 19.13
CA ALA A 217 19.77 -4.48 18.83
C ALA A 217 19.27 -5.93 18.91
N GLY A 218 19.82 -6.79 18.06
CA GLY A 218 19.49 -8.20 18.06
C GLY A 218 20.51 -9.05 17.34
N ASN A 219 20.42 -10.34 17.58
CA ASN A 219 21.39 -11.32 17.07
C ASN A 219 20.94 -12.01 15.77
N LEU A 220 19.80 -11.60 15.21
CA LEU A 220 19.31 -12.09 13.90
C LEU A 220 18.86 -10.92 13.03
N ARG A 221 19.29 -10.94 11.79
CA ARG A 221 18.81 -10.06 10.73
C ARG A 221 18.42 -10.89 9.53
N ALA A 222 17.28 -10.58 8.90
CA ALA A 222 16.84 -11.27 7.70
C ALA A 222 16.20 -10.29 6.71
N ASN A 223 16.26 -10.65 5.44
CA ASN A 223 15.60 -9.95 4.35
C ASN A 223 14.21 -10.55 4.00
N ASN A 224 13.72 -11.46 4.83
CA ASN A 224 12.41 -12.09 4.69
C ASN A 224 11.70 -12.12 6.04
N GLY A 225 10.43 -11.65 6.07
CA GLY A 225 9.65 -11.53 7.30
C GLY A 225 9.27 -12.88 7.90
N ASP A 226 9.03 -13.93 7.08
CA ASP A 226 8.68 -15.26 7.57
C ASP A 226 9.82 -15.89 8.39
N ALA A 227 11.07 -15.65 7.99
CA ALA A 227 12.22 -16.11 8.75
C ALA A 227 12.29 -15.47 10.15
N LEU A 228 11.97 -14.16 10.25
CA LEU A 228 11.92 -13.47 11.54
C LEU A 228 10.76 -13.96 12.40
N VAL A 229 9.59 -14.22 11.80
CA VAL A 229 8.44 -14.79 12.51
C VAL A 229 8.78 -16.17 13.07
N ALA A 230 9.37 -17.06 12.25
CA ALA A 230 9.77 -18.39 12.68
C ALA A 230 10.73 -18.33 13.88
N ALA A 231 11.71 -17.44 13.85
CA ALA A 231 12.66 -17.22 14.95
C ALA A 231 11.96 -16.68 16.22
N ALA A 232 11.04 -15.72 16.05
CA ALA A 232 10.29 -15.16 17.18
C ALA A 232 9.36 -16.18 17.83
N VAL A 233 8.67 -17.00 17.04
CA VAL A 233 7.84 -18.14 17.52
C VAL A 233 8.69 -19.14 18.29
N ALA A 234 9.92 -19.40 17.84
CA ALA A 234 10.88 -20.24 18.55
C ALA A 234 11.48 -19.62 19.83
N GLY A 235 11.07 -18.40 20.19
CA GLY A 235 11.51 -17.75 21.44
C GLY A 235 12.80 -16.95 21.32
N GLN A 236 13.26 -16.62 20.11
CA GLN A 236 14.55 -15.96 19.95
C GLN A 236 14.50 -14.47 20.30
N GLY A 237 13.37 -13.78 20.11
CA GLY A 237 13.31 -12.35 20.36
C GLY A 237 11.99 -11.68 19.98
N ILE A 238 12.04 -10.36 19.90
CA ILE A 238 10.94 -9.47 19.54
C ILE A 238 11.08 -9.09 18.06
N ILE A 239 9.97 -9.03 17.33
CA ILE A 239 9.89 -8.60 15.95
C ILE A 239 8.92 -7.44 15.77
N SER A 240 9.18 -6.58 14.78
CA SER A 240 8.26 -5.55 14.29
C SER A 240 7.95 -5.87 12.83
N GLN A 241 6.72 -6.34 12.54
CA GLN A 241 6.36 -6.85 11.24
C GLN A 241 4.93 -6.44 10.83
N PRO A 242 4.63 -6.38 9.53
CA PRO A 242 3.27 -6.21 9.03
C PRO A 242 2.31 -7.27 9.58
N THR A 243 1.08 -6.87 9.90
CA THR A 243 0.06 -7.76 10.45
C THR A 243 -0.28 -8.94 9.56
N PHE A 244 -0.21 -8.79 8.23
CA PHE A 244 -0.45 -9.89 7.30
C PHE A 244 0.57 -11.05 7.41
N ILE A 245 1.75 -10.80 7.97
CA ILE A 245 2.74 -11.85 8.26
C ILE A 245 2.46 -12.50 9.62
N LEU A 246 1.96 -11.71 10.57
CA LEU A 246 1.79 -12.11 11.97
C LEU A 246 0.43 -12.77 12.27
N CYS A 247 -0.60 -12.52 11.45
CA CYS A 247 -2.00 -12.78 11.79
C CYS A 247 -2.27 -14.22 12.23
N ASP A 248 -1.68 -15.21 11.57
CA ASP A 248 -1.92 -16.62 11.89
C ASP A 248 -1.26 -17.05 13.20
N ASP A 249 -0.08 -16.50 13.50
CA ASP A 249 0.65 -16.78 14.73
C ASP A 249 0.04 -16.04 15.93
N LEU A 250 -0.50 -14.83 15.72
CA LEU A 250 -1.25 -14.09 16.71
C LEU A 250 -2.57 -14.80 17.06
N ARG A 251 -3.35 -15.23 16.04
CA ARG A 251 -4.60 -15.98 16.26
C ARG A 251 -4.38 -17.31 16.96
N ALA A 252 -3.29 -17.97 16.65
CA ALA A 252 -2.92 -19.24 17.26
C ALA A 252 -2.24 -19.11 18.65
N GLY A 253 -2.02 -17.87 19.14
CA GLY A 253 -1.34 -17.61 20.40
C GLY A 253 0.15 -17.97 20.43
N ARG A 254 0.76 -18.27 19.26
CA ARG A 254 2.21 -18.53 19.17
C ARG A 254 3.02 -17.24 19.31
N LEU A 255 2.42 -16.11 18.90
CA LEU A 255 2.92 -14.77 19.16
C LEU A 255 1.87 -13.97 19.93
N VAL A 256 2.34 -13.00 20.72
CA VAL A 256 1.53 -12.01 21.42
C VAL A 256 1.95 -10.63 20.95
N ALA A 257 0.99 -9.82 20.54
CA ALA A 257 1.22 -8.41 20.20
C ALA A 257 1.53 -7.64 21.50
N LEU A 258 2.55 -6.81 21.45
CA LEU A 258 2.97 -5.99 22.58
C LEU A 258 2.20 -4.67 22.59
N ASP A 259 1.61 -4.36 23.73
CA ASP A 259 0.94 -3.08 23.98
C ASP A 259 1.97 -2.12 24.58
N LEU A 260 2.52 -1.26 23.73
CA LEU A 260 3.56 -0.28 24.08
C LEU A 260 2.93 1.12 24.22
N ASP A 261 3.62 2.01 24.94
CA ASP A 261 3.22 3.41 25.14
C ASP A 261 3.11 4.23 23.85
N HIS A 262 3.73 3.78 22.76
CA HIS A 262 3.57 4.32 21.40
C HIS A 262 3.28 3.19 20.41
N PRO A 263 2.27 3.33 19.54
CA PRO A 263 2.00 2.35 18.50
C PRO A 263 3.13 2.35 17.46
N PRO A 264 3.45 1.20 16.83
CA PRO A 264 4.40 1.15 15.73
C PRO A 264 3.90 1.99 14.55
N THR A 265 4.84 2.58 13.80
CA THR A 265 4.49 3.36 12.61
C THR A 265 3.92 2.44 11.53
N GLU A 266 2.72 2.77 11.05
CA GLU A 266 2.12 2.06 9.94
C GLU A 266 2.90 2.28 8.65
N LEU A 267 2.85 1.30 7.76
CA LEU A 267 3.35 1.45 6.39
C LEU A 267 2.30 2.18 5.53
N ASP A 268 2.75 2.89 4.49
CA ASP A 268 1.86 3.71 3.63
C ASP A 268 0.74 2.86 2.98
N GLY A 269 0.96 1.57 2.79
CA GLY A 269 -0.04 0.63 2.32
C GLY A 269 0.54 -0.53 1.52
N VAL A 270 -0.37 -1.34 0.99
CA VAL A 270 -0.13 -2.32 -0.07
C VAL A 270 -0.56 -1.70 -1.39
N PHE A 271 0.31 -1.69 -2.37
CA PHE A 271 0.09 -1.05 -3.67
C PHE A 271 0.30 -2.05 -4.80
N ALA A 272 -0.52 -1.95 -5.84
CA ALA A 272 -0.18 -2.45 -7.16
C ALA A 272 0.52 -1.34 -7.94
N VAL A 273 1.64 -1.64 -8.58
CA VAL A 273 2.40 -0.70 -9.42
C VAL A 273 2.66 -1.31 -10.78
N TRP A 274 2.53 -0.51 -11.85
CA TRP A 274 2.73 -0.95 -13.24
C TRP A 274 3.29 0.18 -14.09
N PRO A 275 3.87 -0.10 -15.28
CA PRO A 275 4.31 0.93 -16.22
C PRO A 275 3.15 1.83 -16.65
N GLY A 276 3.31 3.16 -16.46
CA GLY A 276 2.23 4.14 -16.62
C GLY A 276 2.06 4.74 -18.00
N ASP A 277 2.83 4.30 -19.01
CA ASP A 277 2.91 4.88 -20.33
C ASP A 277 1.74 4.51 -21.26
N ARG A 278 0.94 3.50 -20.91
CA ARG A 278 -0.20 3.00 -21.71
C ARG A 278 -1.39 2.65 -20.83
N ARG A 279 -2.58 2.66 -21.44
CA ARG A 279 -3.79 2.12 -20.82
C ARG A 279 -3.55 0.64 -20.48
N PRO A 280 -3.74 0.22 -19.22
CA PRO A 280 -3.45 -1.16 -18.81
C PRO A 280 -4.30 -2.16 -19.61
N PRO A 281 -3.73 -3.30 -20.05
CA PRO A 281 -4.46 -4.37 -20.73
C PRO A 281 -5.64 -4.88 -19.90
N ALA A 282 -6.65 -5.48 -20.58
CA ALA A 282 -7.85 -5.99 -19.89
C ALA A 282 -7.52 -6.95 -18.72
N ARG A 283 -6.54 -7.86 -18.92
CA ARG A 283 -6.09 -8.79 -17.86
C ARG A 283 -5.53 -8.08 -16.64
N LEU A 284 -4.80 -6.98 -16.83
CA LEU A 284 -4.26 -6.20 -15.72
C LEU A 284 -5.35 -5.41 -15.02
N ARG A 285 -6.28 -4.78 -15.75
CA ARG A 285 -7.42 -4.07 -15.17
C ARG A 285 -8.27 -5.00 -14.31
N ALA A 286 -8.65 -6.17 -14.86
CA ALA A 286 -9.42 -7.17 -14.13
C ALA A 286 -8.74 -7.57 -12.81
N PHE A 287 -7.42 -7.76 -12.82
CA PHE A 287 -6.66 -8.07 -11.61
C PHE A 287 -6.64 -6.90 -10.61
N LEU A 288 -6.42 -5.68 -11.08
CA LEU A 288 -6.38 -4.48 -10.22
C LEU A 288 -7.72 -4.23 -9.53
N ASP A 289 -8.83 -4.39 -10.26
CA ASP A 289 -10.18 -4.20 -9.72
C ASP A 289 -10.52 -5.30 -8.72
N TRP A 290 -10.30 -6.56 -9.10
CA TRP A 290 -10.50 -7.70 -8.22
C TRP A 290 -9.66 -7.61 -6.93
N ALA A 291 -8.38 -7.24 -7.03
CA ALA A 291 -7.50 -7.13 -5.87
C ALA A 291 -7.92 -5.98 -4.94
N ALA A 292 -8.35 -4.83 -5.50
CA ALA A 292 -8.84 -3.72 -4.71
C ALA A 292 -10.12 -4.05 -3.96
N ASP A 293 -11.06 -4.75 -4.61
CA ASP A 293 -12.31 -5.20 -3.98
C ASP A 293 -12.05 -6.28 -2.93
N ARG A 294 -11.11 -7.18 -3.19
CA ARG A 294 -10.78 -8.31 -2.29
C ARG A 294 -10.07 -7.88 -1.02
N PHE A 295 -9.14 -6.94 -1.12
CA PHE A 295 -8.33 -6.50 0.02
C PHE A 295 -8.94 -5.30 0.74
N GLY A 296 -9.55 -4.38 0.02
CA GLY A 296 -10.38 -3.28 0.52
C GLY A 296 -9.75 -2.40 1.62
N PRO A 297 -10.56 -1.51 2.19
CA PRO A 297 -10.10 -0.62 3.27
C PRO A 297 -9.93 -1.33 4.63
N VAL A 298 -10.59 -2.49 4.81
CA VAL A 298 -10.42 -3.37 5.97
C VAL A 298 -9.95 -4.73 5.46
N PRO A 299 -8.63 -4.95 5.39
CA PRO A 299 -8.10 -6.15 4.79
C PRO A 299 -8.39 -7.40 5.63
N PRO A 300 -8.60 -8.57 5.01
CA PRO A 300 -9.02 -9.79 5.70
C PRO A 300 -7.97 -10.36 6.67
N TRP A 301 -6.73 -9.93 6.57
CA TRP A 301 -5.65 -10.29 7.50
C TRP A 301 -5.56 -9.41 8.73
N ASP A 302 -6.34 -8.33 8.78
CA ASP A 302 -6.40 -7.39 9.90
C ASP A 302 -7.69 -7.61 10.70
N PRO A 303 -7.85 -8.74 11.41
CA PRO A 303 -8.92 -8.87 12.39
C PRO A 303 -8.67 -7.81 13.45
N ASN A 304 -9.72 -7.28 14.05
CA ASN A 304 -9.62 -6.31 15.12
C ASN A 304 -8.50 -6.70 16.10
N LEU A 305 -7.37 -6.02 16.04
CA LEU A 305 -6.26 -6.24 16.99
C LEU A 305 -6.73 -5.97 18.44
N ALA A 306 -7.83 -5.25 18.63
CA ALA A 306 -8.51 -5.10 19.90
C ALA A 306 -9.01 -6.43 20.49
N ASP A 307 -9.42 -7.41 19.67
CA ASP A 307 -9.86 -8.72 20.14
C ASP A 307 -8.67 -9.65 20.45
N ALA A 308 -7.51 -9.44 19.83
CA ALA A 308 -6.30 -10.21 20.12
C ALA A 308 -5.60 -9.77 21.43
N ALA A 309 -5.86 -8.56 21.92
CA ALA A 309 -5.39 -8.07 23.21
C ALA A 309 -6.31 -8.50 24.38
N ALA A 310 -7.49 -9.03 24.08
CA ALA A 310 -8.47 -9.52 25.06
C ALA A 310 -8.35 -11.02 25.32
N THR A 311 -7.12 -11.54 25.51
CA THR A 311 -6.99 -12.87 26.11
C THR A 311 -7.37 -12.79 27.59
N PRO A 312 -8.26 -13.68 28.11
CA PRO A 312 -8.78 -13.57 29.44
C PRO A 312 -7.66 -13.63 30.49
N ARG A 313 -7.67 -12.67 31.40
CA ARG A 313 -6.97 -12.79 32.66
C ARG A 313 -7.53 -14.03 33.35
N THR A 314 -6.84 -15.13 33.32
CA THR A 314 -7.02 -16.21 34.29
C THR A 314 -6.37 -15.72 35.58
N ASP A 315 -7.24 -15.51 36.58
CA ASP A 315 -6.88 -15.28 37.96
C ASP A 315 -5.98 -16.40 38.54
#